data_1bcac092c2ac761c8505dd289eddf787
#
_entry.id   1bcac092c2ac761c8505dd289eddf787
#
_cell.length_a   1.000
_cell.length_b   1.000
_cell.length_c   1.000
_cell.angle_alpha   90.00
_cell.angle_beta   90.00
_cell.angle_gamma   90.00
#
_symmetry.space_group_name_H-M   'P 1'
#
loop_
_entity.id
_entity.type
_entity.pdbx_description
1 polymer ?
#
loop_
_entity_poly.entity_id
_entity_poly.type
_entity_poly.pdbx_seq_one_letter_code
_entity_poly.pdbx_strand_id
1 'polypeptide(L)'
;MVGFGARVARLAVHNDPMSHDNPAPRSLLNGPAPVLLPADHPDTAARAALAAGADLRDVVRQEPASSYLWALLAERALVPDDGGAPDPVAAYAYARTGYHRGLDALRRAGWRGQGPVPAEHVPNQGFLRAVLALSEAATAIGETAEAERCAQLLVDSGTSSAAVAALR
;
A
#
# COMPACT_ATOMS: atom_id res chain seq x y z
N MET A 1 -61.54 -39.05 47.59
CA MET A 1 -61.62 -39.12 46.12
C MET A 1 -60.76 -37.94 45.59
N VAL A 2 -59.59 -38.25 45.17
CA VAL A 2 -58.53 -37.26 44.97
C VAL A 2 -58.37 -37.05 43.43
N GLY A 3 -58.60 -35.81 42.97
CA GLY A 3 -58.43 -35.46 41.54
C GLY A 3 -57.08 -34.86 41.31
N PHE A 4 -56.24 -35.56 40.55
CA PHE A 4 -54.90 -35.10 40.09
C PHE A 4 -55.07 -34.25 38.82
N GLY A 5 -54.83 -32.96 38.93
CA GLY A 5 -54.75 -32.03 37.78
C GLY A 5 -53.32 -31.93 37.29
N ALA A 6 -53.06 -32.55 36.16
CA ALA A 6 -51.74 -32.39 35.48
C ALA A 6 -51.63 -31.03 34.75
N ARG A 7 -50.72 -30.18 35.21
CA ARG A 7 -50.32 -28.98 34.50
C ARG A 7 -49.35 -29.36 33.39
N VAL A 8 -49.71 -29.12 32.12
CA VAL A 8 -48.86 -29.21 30.96
C VAL A 8 -48.10 -27.90 30.84
N ALA A 9 -46.80 -27.93 31.09
CA ALA A 9 -45.91 -26.80 30.84
C ALA A 9 -45.65 -26.67 29.31
N ARG A 10 -46.08 -25.57 28.73
CA ARG A 10 -45.70 -25.19 27.35
C ARG A 10 -44.28 -24.72 27.37
N LEU A 11 -43.36 -25.43 26.70
CA LEU A 11 -42.03 -24.92 26.31
C LEU A 11 -42.23 -23.85 25.23
N ALA A 12 -41.85 -22.62 25.58
CA ALA A 12 -41.71 -21.54 24.61
C ALA A 12 -40.43 -21.79 23.82
N VAL A 13 -40.58 -22.14 22.56
CA VAL A 13 -39.43 -22.18 21.60
C VAL A 13 -39.06 -20.73 21.29
N HIS A 14 -37.92 -20.30 21.83
CA HIS A 14 -37.32 -19.03 21.48
C HIS A 14 -36.71 -19.17 20.08
N ASN A 15 -37.40 -18.64 19.09
CA ASN A 15 -36.87 -18.50 17.73
C ASN A 15 -36.02 -17.23 17.73
N ASP A 16 -34.71 -17.38 17.97
CA ASP A 16 -33.74 -16.31 17.66
C ASP A 16 -33.61 -16.18 16.16
N PRO A 17 -33.90 -15.01 15.56
CA PRO A 17 -33.58 -14.77 14.18
C PRO A 17 -32.06 -14.61 14.10
N MET A 18 -31.33 -15.64 13.67
CA MET A 18 -29.96 -15.50 13.20
C MET A 18 -29.96 -14.46 12.09
N SER A 19 -29.54 -13.25 12.44
CA SER A 19 -29.11 -12.23 11.46
C SER A 19 -27.89 -12.78 10.73
N HIS A 20 -28.13 -13.44 9.62
CA HIS A 20 -27.10 -13.66 8.63
C HIS A 20 -26.82 -12.29 7.99
N ASP A 21 -25.82 -11.58 8.53
CA ASP A 21 -25.15 -10.49 7.81
C ASP A 21 -24.48 -11.12 6.59
N ASN A 22 -25.28 -11.33 5.56
CA ASN A 22 -24.79 -11.73 4.25
C ASN A 22 -24.24 -10.46 3.59
N PRO A 23 -22.91 -10.29 3.47
CA PRO A 23 -22.36 -9.12 2.80
C PRO A 23 -22.96 -9.06 1.40
N ALA A 24 -23.55 -7.92 1.05
CA ALA A 24 -24.16 -7.69 -0.24
C ALA A 24 -23.24 -8.19 -1.36
N PRO A 25 -23.75 -8.89 -2.39
CA PRO A 25 -22.94 -9.42 -3.47
C PRO A 25 -22.16 -8.25 -4.11
N ARG A 26 -20.82 -8.31 -4.02
CA ARG A 26 -19.96 -7.32 -4.68
C ARG A 26 -20.28 -7.35 -6.17
N SER A 27 -20.68 -6.19 -6.70
CA SER A 27 -20.95 -6.06 -8.13
C SER A 27 -19.68 -6.41 -8.91
N LEU A 28 -19.70 -7.52 -9.63
CA LEU A 28 -18.60 -7.96 -10.50
C LEU A 28 -18.35 -6.97 -11.66
N LEU A 29 -19.26 -6.02 -11.86
CA LEU A 29 -19.20 -5.01 -12.91
C LEU A 29 -18.32 -3.81 -12.56
N ASN A 30 -17.97 -3.61 -11.29
CA ASN A 30 -17.24 -2.42 -10.83
C ASN A 30 -15.72 -2.65 -10.61
N GLY A 31 -15.20 -3.82 -11.00
CA GLY A 31 -13.79 -4.15 -10.78
C GLY A 31 -13.41 -4.30 -9.30
N PRO A 32 -12.12 -4.54 -8.98
CA PRO A 32 -11.63 -4.61 -7.60
C PRO A 32 -11.76 -3.26 -6.90
N ALA A 33 -12.13 -3.29 -5.60
CA ALA A 33 -12.17 -2.08 -4.80
C ALA A 33 -10.74 -1.48 -4.64
N PRO A 34 -10.63 -0.13 -4.58
CA PRO A 34 -9.35 0.52 -4.27
C PRO A 34 -8.78 0.05 -2.95
N VAL A 35 -7.45 -0.15 -2.88
CA VAL A 35 -6.76 -0.44 -1.62
C VAL A 35 -6.25 0.86 -1.00
N LEU A 36 -6.51 1.02 0.29
CA LEU A 36 -6.05 2.15 1.09
C LEU A 36 -5.19 1.60 2.23
N LEU A 37 -3.92 1.97 2.28
CA LEU A 37 -3.06 1.65 3.41
C LEU A 37 -3.56 2.39 4.67
N PRO A 38 -3.42 1.81 5.86
CA PRO A 38 -3.93 2.40 7.09
C PRO A 38 -3.21 3.71 7.44
N ALA A 39 -3.89 4.60 8.18
CA ALA A 39 -3.33 5.90 8.56
C ALA A 39 -2.10 5.80 9.48
N ASP A 40 -1.95 4.72 10.22
CA ASP A 40 -0.79 4.39 11.08
C ASP A 40 0.32 3.62 10.33
N HIS A 41 0.27 3.63 8.97
CA HIS A 41 1.34 3.06 8.15
C HIS A 41 2.70 3.69 8.49
N PRO A 42 3.82 2.94 8.47
CA PRO A 42 5.17 3.45 8.77
C PRO A 42 5.55 4.73 8.03
N ASP A 43 5.04 4.94 6.81
CA ASP A 43 5.27 6.17 6.04
C ASP A 43 4.75 7.43 6.75
N THR A 44 3.73 7.31 7.60
CA THR A 44 3.16 8.46 8.34
C THR A 44 4.16 8.96 9.40
N ALA A 45 4.70 8.06 10.21
CA ALA A 45 5.74 8.40 11.19
C ALA A 45 7.01 8.91 10.51
N ALA A 46 7.42 8.26 9.43
CA ALA A 46 8.57 8.66 8.62
C ALA A 46 8.45 10.09 8.08
N ARG A 47 7.30 10.45 7.51
CA ARG A 47 7.03 11.82 7.03
C ARG A 47 7.10 12.85 8.15
N ALA A 48 6.52 12.53 9.31
CA ALA A 48 6.53 13.43 10.48
C ALA A 48 7.98 13.67 10.99
N ALA A 49 8.80 12.62 11.05
CA ALA A 49 10.19 12.72 11.48
C ALA A 49 11.02 13.60 10.51
N LEU A 50 10.86 13.40 9.20
CA LEU A 50 11.54 14.22 8.18
C LEU A 50 11.08 15.68 8.22
N ALA A 51 9.77 15.92 8.40
CA ALA A 51 9.23 17.27 8.55
C ALA A 51 9.75 17.98 9.80
N ALA A 52 10.11 17.23 10.86
CA ALA A 52 10.78 17.74 12.04
C ALA A 52 12.29 17.96 11.86
N GLY A 53 12.85 17.71 10.65
CA GLY A 53 14.25 17.95 10.33
C GLY A 53 15.20 16.77 10.61
N ALA A 54 14.68 15.56 10.86
CA ALA A 54 15.51 14.38 11.03
C ALA A 54 16.24 14.00 9.74
N ASP A 55 17.47 13.47 9.87
CA ASP A 55 18.24 12.97 8.73
C ASP A 55 17.55 11.74 8.09
N LEU A 56 17.46 11.72 6.76
CA LEU A 56 16.78 10.65 6.02
C LEU A 56 17.34 9.26 6.34
N ARG A 57 18.69 9.11 6.42
CA ARG A 57 19.32 7.81 6.66
C ARG A 57 19.07 7.33 8.09
N ASP A 58 18.98 8.27 9.05
CA ASP A 58 18.66 7.95 10.44
C ASP A 58 17.22 7.49 10.58
N VAL A 59 16.28 8.16 9.89
CA VAL A 59 14.88 7.74 9.87
C VAL A 59 14.70 6.38 9.17
N VAL A 60 15.45 6.10 8.11
CA VAL A 60 15.45 4.75 7.46
C VAL A 60 15.87 3.65 8.44
N ARG A 61 16.85 3.90 9.31
CA ARG A 61 17.26 2.91 10.33
C ARG A 61 16.19 2.66 11.38
N GLN A 62 15.39 3.67 11.69
CA GLN A 62 14.31 3.60 12.68
C GLN A 62 13.04 2.98 12.08
N GLU A 63 12.73 3.32 10.82
CA GLU A 63 11.51 2.90 10.12
C GLU A 63 11.84 2.16 8.79
N PRO A 64 12.56 1.03 8.84
CA PRO A 64 12.99 0.31 7.62
C PRO A 64 11.84 -0.33 6.85
N ALA A 65 10.64 -0.37 7.41
CA ALA A 65 9.43 -0.84 6.75
C ALA A 65 8.75 0.23 5.88
N SER A 66 9.15 1.50 6.01
CA SER A 66 8.60 2.61 5.25
C SER A 66 9.01 2.54 3.77
N SER A 67 8.04 2.32 2.89
CA SER A 67 8.25 2.39 1.44
C SER A 67 8.66 3.79 0.97
N TYR A 68 8.10 4.81 1.60
CA TYR A 68 8.36 6.21 1.30
C TYR A 68 9.84 6.60 1.48
N LEU A 69 10.46 6.16 2.58
CA LEU A 69 11.87 6.48 2.85
C LEU A 69 12.81 5.86 1.81
N TRP A 70 12.54 4.63 1.40
CA TRP A 70 13.32 3.97 0.36
C TRP A 70 13.12 4.62 -1.01
N ALA A 71 11.89 5.10 -1.30
CA ALA A 71 11.63 5.88 -2.51
C ALA A 71 12.45 7.18 -2.51
N LEU A 72 12.50 7.92 -1.39
CA LEU A 72 13.30 9.14 -1.26
C LEU A 72 14.80 8.89 -1.46
N LEU A 73 15.34 7.78 -0.90
CA LEU A 73 16.74 7.42 -1.13
C LEU A 73 17.02 7.13 -2.61
N ALA A 74 16.09 6.44 -3.29
CA ALA A 74 16.21 6.15 -4.70
C ALA A 74 16.17 7.43 -5.55
N GLU A 75 15.25 8.33 -5.27
CA GLU A 75 15.10 9.61 -5.98
C GLU A 75 16.36 10.49 -5.82
N ARG A 76 16.91 10.58 -4.60
CA ARG A 76 18.17 11.29 -4.36
C ARG A 76 19.37 10.64 -5.03
N ALA A 77 19.38 9.32 -5.18
CA ALA A 77 20.43 8.63 -5.91
C ALA A 77 20.33 8.84 -7.44
N LEU A 78 19.11 9.02 -7.97
CA LEU A 78 18.88 9.40 -9.37
C LEU A 78 19.20 10.86 -9.65
N VAL A 79 18.83 11.75 -8.72
CA VAL A 79 19.02 13.20 -8.82
C VAL A 79 19.58 13.71 -7.49
N PRO A 80 20.91 13.71 -7.30
CA PRO A 80 21.51 14.16 -6.06
C PRO A 80 21.24 15.64 -5.76
N ASP A 81 20.80 15.92 -4.53
CA ASP A 81 20.51 17.30 -4.06
C ASP A 81 21.74 18.20 -4.03
N ASP A 82 22.94 17.63 -3.91
CA ASP A 82 24.23 18.30 -3.84
C ASP A 82 24.91 18.53 -5.20
N GLY A 83 24.23 18.18 -6.30
CA GLY A 83 24.78 18.26 -7.66
C GLY A 83 25.84 17.20 -7.96
N GLY A 84 25.94 16.17 -7.15
CA GLY A 84 26.81 15.01 -7.39
C GLY A 84 26.42 14.21 -8.63
N ALA A 85 27.21 13.20 -8.96
CA ALA A 85 26.88 12.29 -10.06
C ALA A 85 25.73 11.34 -9.63
N PRO A 86 24.76 11.07 -10.51
CA PRO A 86 23.75 10.05 -10.27
C PRO A 86 24.36 8.66 -10.04
N ASP A 87 23.76 7.89 -9.13
CA ASP A 87 24.06 6.48 -8.91
C ASP A 87 22.81 5.62 -9.18
N PRO A 88 22.55 5.26 -10.45
CA PRO A 88 21.37 4.49 -10.81
C PRO A 88 21.37 3.06 -10.25
N VAL A 89 22.55 2.49 -9.93
CA VAL A 89 22.63 1.16 -9.31
C VAL A 89 22.17 1.22 -7.86
N ALA A 90 22.61 2.21 -7.09
CA ALA A 90 22.12 2.45 -5.75
C ALA A 90 20.62 2.79 -5.76
N ALA A 91 20.18 3.64 -6.70
CA ALA A 91 18.79 3.98 -6.89
C ALA A 91 17.92 2.75 -7.13
N TYR A 92 18.35 1.85 -8.01
CA TYR A 92 17.67 0.59 -8.29
C TYR A 92 17.51 -0.26 -7.01
N ALA A 93 18.59 -0.40 -6.22
CA ALA A 93 18.55 -1.19 -4.99
C ALA A 93 17.60 -0.59 -3.94
N TYR A 94 17.61 0.73 -3.77
CA TYR A 94 16.71 1.44 -2.85
C TYR A 94 15.27 1.35 -3.33
N ALA A 95 15.00 1.65 -4.60
CA ALA A 95 13.66 1.58 -5.17
C ALA A 95 13.07 0.17 -5.09
N ARG A 96 13.88 -0.86 -5.35
CA ARG A 96 13.49 -2.25 -5.22
C ARG A 96 13.09 -2.61 -3.79
N THR A 97 13.84 -2.11 -2.81
CA THR A 97 13.51 -2.29 -1.39
C THR A 97 12.18 -1.61 -1.07
N GLY A 98 12.00 -0.36 -1.46
CA GLY A 98 10.76 0.40 -1.25
C GLY A 98 9.55 -0.27 -1.92
N TYR A 99 9.71 -0.72 -3.16
CA TYR A 99 8.69 -1.49 -3.88
C TYR A 99 8.24 -2.72 -3.09
N HIS A 100 9.17 -3.55 -2.60
CA HIS A 100 8.81 -4.75 -1.84
C HIS A 100 8.15 -4.42 -0.51
N ARG A 101 8.62 -3.40 0.23
CA ARG A 101 7.99 -2.96 1.48
C ARG A 101 6.55 -2.49 1.26
N GLY A 102 6.32 -1.67 0.23
CA GLY A 102 4.99 -1.22 -0.14
C GLY A 102 4.09 -2.37 -0.60
N LEU A 103 4.62 -3.29 -1.41
CA LEU A 103 3.90 -4.47 -1.88
C LEU A 103 3.45 -5.36 -0.71
N ASP A 104 4.32 -5.57 0.29
CA ASP A 104 3.98 -6.34 1.48
C ASP A 104 2.89 -5.64 2.32
N ALA A 105 2.93 -4.32 2.43
CA ALA A 105 1.90 -3.54 3.11
C ALA A 105 0.55 -3.63 2.38
N LEU A 106 0.54 -3.44 1.06
CA LEU A 106 -0.67 -3.56 0.23
C LEU A 106 -1.29 -4.97 0.30
N ARG A 107 -0.46 -6.02 0.29
CA ARG A 107 -0.93 -7.41 0.44
C ARG A 107 -1.57 -7.64 1.80
N ARG A 108 -1.00 -7.11 2.89
CA ARG A 108 -1.61 -7.17 4.22
C ARG A 108 -2.93 -6.39 4.28
N ALA A 109 -3.04 -5.29 3.54
CA ALA A 109 -4.29 -4.53 3.38
C ALA A 109 -5.29 -5.19 2.42
N GLY A 110 -5.00 -6.39 1.90
CA GLY A 110 -5.91 -7.18 1.09
C GLY A 110 -5.74 -7.04 -0.43
N TRP A 111 -4.78 -6.25 -0.92
CA TRP A 111 -4.51 -6.14 -2.34
C TRP A 111 -4.01 -7.47 -2.94
N ARG A 112 -4.56 -7.85 -4.07
CA ARG A 112 -4.25 -9.13 -4.75
C ARG A 112 -3.48 -8.95 -6.06
N GLY A 113 -2.80 -7.80 -6.22
CA GLY A 113 -2.05 -7.49 -7.43
C GLY A 113 -2.91 -6.87 -8.53
N GLN A 114 -4.17 -6.58 -8.24
CA GLN A 114 -5.12 -5.96 -9.18
C GLN A 114 -5.98 -4.92 -8.44
N GLY A 115 -6.40 -3.91 -9.18
CA GLY A 115 -7.24 -2.84 -8.68
C GLY A 115 -6.47 -1.61 -8.22
N PRO A 116 -7.18 -0.47 -8.09
CA PRO A 116 -6.57 0.83 -7.88
C PRO A 116 -5.81 0.93 -6.55
N VAL A 117 -4.66 1.61 -6.60
CA VAL A 117 -3.88 2.10 -5.47
C VAL A 117 -3.89 3.63 -5.58
N PRO A 118 -4.91 4.33 -5.03
CA PRO A 118 -5.09 5.76 -5.25
C PRO A 118 -3.89 6.60 -4.81
N ALA A 119 -3.40 7.47 -5.71
CA ALA A 119 -2.27 8.36 -5.45
C ALA A 119 -2.64 9.53 -4.52
N GLU A 120 -3.92 9.87 -4.42
CA GLU A 120 -4.48 10.87 -3.52
C GLU A 120 -4.42 10.43 -2.06
N HIS A 121 -4.38 9.12 -1.82
CA HIS A 121 -4.24 8.56 -0.49
C HIS A 121 -2.78 8.57 -0.05
N VAL A 122 -2.42 9.49 0.84
CA VAL A 122 -1.03 9.75 1.24
C VAL A 122 -0.24 8.49 1.64
N PRO A 123 -0.79 7.54 2.44
CA PRO A 123 -0.07 6.31 2.77
C PRO A 123 0.30 5.42 1.56
N ASN A 124 -0.44 5.51 0.44
CA ASN A 124 -0.12 4.76 -0.78
C ASN A 124 1.06 5.34 -1.57
N GLN A 125 1.36 6.63 -1.38
CA GLN A 125 2.32 7.35 -2.20
C GLN A 125 3.73 6.78 -2.13
N GLY A 126 4.14 6.25 -0.98
CA GLY A 126 5.45 5.64 -0.82
C GLY A 126 5.68 4.48 -1.78
N PHE A 127 4.70 3.58 -1.88
CA PHE A 127 4.73 2.48 -2.86
C PHE A 127 4.79 2.98 -4.29
N LEU A 128 3.91 3.90 -4.68
CA LEU A 128 3.84 4.41 -6.05
C LEU A 128 5.13 5.12 -6.47
N ARG A 129 5.71 5.95 -5.58
CA ARG A 129 7.00 6.62 -5.81
C ARG A 129 8.15 5.62 -5.92
N ALA A 130 8.15 4.55 -5.11
CA ALA A 130 9.15 3.49 -5.21
C ALA A 130 9.06 2.74 -6.55
N VAL A 131 7.84 2.47 -7.06
CA VAL A 131 7.63 1.86 -8.38
C VAL A 131 8.14 2.77 -9.49
N LEU A 132 7.84 4.09 -9.43
CA LEU A 132 8.33 5.05 -10.41
C LEU A 132 9.86 5.14 -10.40
N ALA A 133 10.47 5.29 -9.22
CA ALA A 133 11.92 5.35 -9.08
C ALA A 133 12.60 4.06 -9.58
N LEU A 134 11.96 2.89 -9.38
CA LEU A 134 12.46 1.63 -9.91
C LEU A 134 12.42 1.59 -11.45
N SER A 135 11.35 2.10 -12.06
CA SER A 135 11.25 2.22 -13.53
C SER A 135 12.34 3.12 -14.10
N GLU A 136 12.59 4.28 -13.46
CA GLU A 136 13.61 5.24 -13.87
C GLU A 136 15.03 4.67 -13.70
N ALA A 137 15.31 4.05 -12.56
CA ALA A 137 16.61 3.42 -12.29
C ALA A 137 16.89 2.24 -13.22
N ALA A 138 15.87 1.38 -13.48
CA ALA A 138 15.95 0.28 -14.42
C ALA A 138 16.26 0.79 -15.84
N THR A 139 15.61 1.86 -16.28
CA THR A 139 15.93 2.55 -17.55
C THR A 139 17.38 3.00 -17.59
N ALA A 140 17.87 3.64 -16.53
CA ALA A 140 19.22 4.19 -16.47
C ALA A 140 20.33 3.12 -16.48
N ILE A 141 20.03 1.90 -15.98
CA ILE A 141 20.98 0.76 -16.03
C ILE A 141 20.77 -0.16 -17.24
N GLY A 142 19.79 0.14 -18.11
CA GLY A 142 19.51 -0.64 -19.32
C GLY A 142 18.62 -1.87 -19.10
N GLU A 143 17.96 -2.02 -17.94
CA GLU A 143 17.04 -3.12 -17.64
C GLU A 143 15.62 -2.80 -18.16
N THR A 144 15.46 -2.75 -19.48
CA THR A 144 14.24 -2.29 -20.17
C THR A 144 12.98 -3.06 -19.74
N ALA A 145 13.07 -4.38 -19.62
CA ALA A 145 11.91 -5.21 -19.26
C ALA A 145 11.37 -4.85 -17.88
N GLU A 146 12.25 -4.58 -16.90
CA GLU A 146 11.83 -4.16 -15.56
C GLU A 146 11.27 -2.74 -15.56
N ALA A 147 11.86 -1.83 -16.36
CA ALA A 147 11.35 -0.47 -16.52
C ALA A 147 9.91 -0.46 -17.05
N GLU A 148 9.65 -1.24 -18.11
CA GLU A 148 8.32 -1.38 -18.72
C GLU A 148 7.33 -2.04 -17.75
N ARG A 149 7.75 -3.08 -17.04
CA ARG A 149 6.92 -3.75 -16.02
C ARG A 149 6.48 -2.79 -14.91
N CYS A 150 7.39 -1.93 -14.44
CA CYS A 150 7.09 -0.94 -13.40
C CYS A 150 6.16 0.16 -13.92
N ALA A 151 6.38 0.65 -15.14
CA ALA A 151 5.49 1.63 -15.76
C ALA A 151 4.07 1.06 -15.95
N GLN A 152 3.95 -0.20 -16.39
CA GLN A 152 2.67 -0.87 -16.54
C GLN A 152 1.98 -1.05 -15.18
N LEU A 153 2.73 -1.38 -14.11
CA LEU A 153 2.17 -1.53 -12.77
C LEU A 153 1.54 -0.22 -12.25
N LEU A 154 2.08 0.94 -12.58
CA LEU A 154 1.45 2.22 -12.26
C LEU A 154 0.12 2.38 -12.99
N VAL A 155 0.03 2.02 -14.27
CA VAL A 155 -1.22 2.03 -15.04
C VAL A 155 -2.24 1.08 -14.42
N ASP A 156 -1.84 -0.15 -14.09
CA ASP A 156 -2.70 -1.17 -13.48
C ASP A 156 -3.17 -0.76 -12.07
N SER A 157 -2.39 0.10 -11.40
CA SER A 157 -2.74 0.73 -10.12
C SER A 157 -3.69 1.94 -10.27
N GLY A 158 -4.12 2.26 -11.49
CA GLY A 158 -5.05 3.36 -11.76
C GLY A 158 -4.40 4.75 -11.75
N THR A 159 -3.08 4.84 -11.97
CA THR A 159 -2.33 6.10 -12.02
C THR A 159 -1.40 6.14 -13.24
N SER A 160 -0.46 7.07 -13.27
CA SER A 160 0.55 7.18 -14.33
C SER A 160 1.89 7.64 -13.77
N SER A 161 2.96 7.40 -14.51
CA SER A 161 4.30 7.90 -14.15
C SER A 161 4.30 9.42 -13.97
N ALA A 162 3.61 10.18 -14.82
CA ALA A 162 3.51 11.63 -14.71
C ALA A 162 2.75 12.08 -13.44
N ALA A 163 1.64 11.41 -13.11
CA ALA A 163 0.87 11.71 -11.90
C ALA A 163 1.68 11.43 -10.64
N VAL A 164 2.45 10.32 -10.63
CA VAL A 164 3.30 9.97 -9.48
C VAL A 164 4.52 10.89 -9.38
N ALA A 165 5.12 11.31 -10.51
CA ALA A 165 6.22 12.26 -10.52
C ALA A 165 5.81 13.61 -9.90
N ALA A 166 4.57 14.04 -10.08
CA ALA A 166 4.03 15.27 -9.48
C ALA A 166 3.87 15.21 -7.94
N LEU A 167 4.09 14.05 -7.31
CA LEU A 167 4.07 13.87 -5.84
C LEU A 167 5.45 14.11 -5.19
N ARG A 168 6.49 14.38 -5.97
CA ARG A 168 7.87 14.61 -5.51
C ARG A 168 8.11 16.00 -4.98
#